data_34a2bcc79e1398cdece999e3fc75fba5
#
_entry.id   34a2bcc79e1398cdece999e3fc75fba5
#
_cell.length_a   1.000
_cell.length_b   1.000
_cell.length_c   1.000
_cell.angle_alpha   90.00
_cell.angle_beta   90.00
_cell.angle_gamma   90.00
#
_symmetry.space_group_name_H-M   'P 1'
#
loop_
_entity.id
_entity.type
_entity.pdbx_description
1 polymer ?
#
loop_
_entity_poly.entity_id
_entity_poly.type
_entity_poly.pdbx_seq_one_letter_code
_entity_poly.pdbx_strand_id
1 'polypeptide(L)'
;IENPQDKVAVVIVNDPGLGSDNTDYFNGDIMTYYGRWMYKFEEGARQGLKGVLIIHEDRGAGYPWSVVRASAQSKMDVDSDSDAYHCPLNGWIQFNAAKQLLADNGYDIDQLIEQSKSPDFKPISLKSTVTVSMRNTFDRQQSPNVIGYIPGSGNTDESVIYLGHWDHLGYGAPINGDSIINGATDNAVAIAWMLEMARCLNALKEKPRRNIVFLSPTCE
;
A
#
# COMPACT_ATOMS: atom_id res chain seq x y z
N ILE A 1 20.70 8.88 0.57
CA ILE A 1 20.49 10.14 -0.19
C ILE A 1 21.22 11.26 0.53
N GLU A 2 22.12 11.94 -0.15
CA GLU A 2 22.81 13.10 0.41
C GLU A 2 21.87 14.31 0.44
N ASN A 3 21.82 15.03 1.57
CA ASN A 3 20.97 16.21 1.79
C ASN A 3 19.51 16.00 1.38
N PRO A 4 18.78 15.12 2.07
CA PRO A 4 17.43 14.74 1.66
C PRO A 4 16.38 15.85 1.83
N GLN A 5 16.62 16.82 2.72
CA GLN A 5 15.64 17.82 3.19
C GLN A 5 15.04 18.70 2.08
N ASP A 6 15.74 18.84 0.96
CA ASP A 6 15.27 19.64 -0.19
C ASP A 6 14.99 18.81 -1.43
N LYS A 7 14.88 17.48 -1.27
CA LYS A 7 14.72 16.57 -2.40
C LYS A 7 13.38 15.86 -2.39
N VAL A 8 12.92 15.57 -3.59
CA VAL A 8 11.83 14.64 -3.87
C VAL A 8 12.44 13.40 -4.51
N ALA A 9 12.19 12.24 -3.89
CA ALA A 9 12.61 10.97 -4.47
C ALA A 9 11.62 10.52 -5.54
N VAL A 10 12.13 10.02 -6.64
CA VAL A 10 11.36 9.31 -7.66
C VAL A 10 11.77 7.85 -7.58
N VAL A 11 10.85 6.97 -7.22
CA VAL A 11 11.11 5.54 -6.96
C VAL A 11 10.11 4.68 -7.72
N ILE A 12 10.52 3.49 -8.14
CA ILE A 12 9.60 2.55 -8.79
C ILE A 12 8.81 1.78 -7.72
N VAL A 13 7.57 1.42 -8.05
CA VAL A 13 6.76 0.48 -7.24
C VAL A 13 7.42 -0.90 -7.22
N ASN A 14 7.15 -1.68 -6.17
CA ASN A 14 7.78 -2.97 -5.90
C ASN A 14 9.24 -2.82 -5.43
N ASP A 15 9.95 -3.92 -5.32
CA ASP A 15 11.36 -3.97 -4.92
C ASP A 15 12.25 -4.52 -6.05
N PRO A 16 13.57 -4.40 -5.92
CA PRO A 16 14.50 -4.83 -6.96
C PRO A 16 14.50 -6.33 -7.25
N GLY A 17 13.80 -7.13 -6.45
CA GLY A 17 13.65 -8.57 -6.70
C GLY A 17 12.77 -8.89 -7.91
N LEU A 18 11.84 -7.99 -8.28
CA LEU A 18 10.91 -8.22 -9.37
C LEU A 18 11.62 -8.54 -10.68
N GLY A 19 11.38 -9.73 -11.22
CA GLY A 19 12.02 -10.22 -12.44
C GLY A 19 13.51 -10.53 -12.27
N SER A 20 13.98 -10.72 -11.04
CA SER A 20 15.34 -11.18 -10.75
C SER A 20 15.36 -12.67 -10.44
N ASP A 21 16.33 -13.39 -10.99
CA ASP A 21 16.59 -14.78 -10.64
C ASP A 21 17.42 -14.92 -9.34
N ASN A 22 17.91 -13.80 -8.81
CA ASN A 22 18.69 -13.77 -7.58
C ASN A 22 17.77 -13.68 -6.35
N THR A 23 17.47 -14.81 -5.74
CA THR A 23 16.65 -14.90 -4.51
C THR A 23 17.39 -14.52 -3.24
N ASP A 24 18.72 -14.37 -3.27
CA ASP A 24 19.51 -13.90 -2.14
C ASP A 24 19.43 -12.38 -1.96
N TYR A 25 18.97 -11.68 -3.01
CA TYR A 25 18.72 -10.24 -2.99
C TYR A 25 17.24 -10.00 -3.23
N PHE A 26 16.50 -9.68 -2.18
CA PHE A 26 15.04 -9.73 -2.15
C PHE A 26 14.49 -11.15 -2.39
N ASN A 27 13.25 -11.28 -2.81
CA ASN A 27 12.57 -12.57 -2.87
C ASN A 27 12.05 -12.91 -4.28
N GLY A 28 12.79 -12.48 -5.31
CA GLY A 28 12.40 -12.64 -6.69
C GLY A 28 11.07 -11.92 -6.98
N ASP A 29 10.13 -12.57 -7.61
CA ASP A 29 8.82 -12.00 -7.92
C ASP A 29 7.89 -11.84 -6.70
N ILE A 30 8.29 -12.35 -5.54
CA ILE A 30 7.51 -12.20 -4.30
C ILE A 30 7.87 -10.86 -3.65
N MET A 31 6.95 -9.91 -3.74
CA MET A 31 7.14 -8.58 -3.15
C MET A 31 7.42 -8.68 -1.64
N THR A 32 8.52 -8.09 -1.22
CA THR A 32 8.82 -7.90 0.21
C THR A 32 8.10 -6.67 0.75
N TYR A 33 8.16 -6.44 2.08
CA TYR A 33 7.62 -5.21 2.68
C TYR A 33 8.22 -3.94 2.08
N TYR A 34 9.49 -3.97 1.69
CA TYR A 34 10.19 -2.85 1.05
C TYR A 34 9.64 -2.49 -0.33
N GLY A 35 8.97 -3.42 -1.00
CA GLY A 35 8.29 -3.18 -2.27
C GLY A 35 6.96 -2.45 -2.15
N ARG A 36 6.35 -2.47 -0.97
CA ARG A 36 5.04 -1.83 -0.71
C ARG A 36 5.12 -0.32 -0.91
N TRP A 37 4.10 0.24 -1.55
CA TRP A 37 4.05 1.68 -1.81
C TRP A 37 4.01 2.50 -0.51
N MET A 38 3.33 2.03 0.53
CA MET A 38 3.31 2.68 1.83
C MET A 38 4.73 2.82 2.41
N TYR A 39 5.53 1.75 2.36
CA TYR A 39 6.91 1.79 2.83
C TYR A 39 7.74 2.87 2.14
N LYS A 40 7.52 3.11 0.82
CA LYS A 40 8.24 4.15 0.08
C LYS A 40 7.98 5.53 0.68
N PHE A 41 6.74 5.83 1.06
CA PHE A 41 6.37 7.08 1.69
C PHE A 41 6.93 7.19 3.11
N GLU A 42 6.77 6.15 3.91
CA GLU A 42 7.31 6.09 5.27
C GLU A 42 8.83 6.25 5.30
N GLU A 43 9.54 5.57 4.42
CA GLU A 43 10.99 5.68 4.34
C GLU A 43 11.44 7.05 3.85
N GLY A 44 10.72 7.63 2.89
CA GLY A 44 10.96 9.00 2.46
C GLY A 44 10.87 9.99 3.62
N ALA A 45 9.85 9.85 4.46
CA ALA A 45 9.67 10.67 5.66
C ALA A 45 10.80 10.43 6.68
N ARG A 46 11.15 9.17 6.96
CA ARG A 46 12.26 8.83 7.86
C ARG A 46 13.61 9.40 7.41
N GLN A 47 13.83 9.47 6.11
CA GLN A 47 15.02 10.07 5.51
C GLN A 47 14.96 11.60 5.45
N GLY A 48 13.84 12.21 5.81
CA GLY A 48 13.66 13.67 5.80
C GLY A 48 13.47 14.25 4.39
N LEU A 49 12.95 13.49 3.44
CA LEU A 49 12.63 13.98 2.11
C LEU A 49 11.45 14.96 2.12
N LYS A 50 11.42 15.90 1.18
CA LYS A 50 10.25 16.75 0.92
C LYS A 50 9.11 16.03 0.23
N GLY A 51 9.40 14.91 -0.41
CA GLY A 51 8.37 14.11 -1.05
C GLY A 51 8.88 12.84 -1.68
N VAL A 52 7.93 11.99 -2.02
CA VAL A 52 8.15 10.77 -2.77
C VAL A 52 7.14 10.69 -3.90
N LEU A 53 7.62 10.46 -5.11
CA LEU A 53 6.83 10.16 -6.30
C LEU A 53 7.09 8.71 -6.70
N ILE A 54 6.06 7.88 -6.65
CA ILE A 54 6.16 6.47 -7.01
C ILE A 54 5.83 6.31 -8.49
N ILE A 55 6.74 5.73 -9.25
CA ILE A 55 6.51 5.34 -10.64
C ILE A 55 5.62 4.12 -10.64
N HIS A 56 4.44 4.27 -11.24
CA HIS A 56 3.52 3.16 -11.41
C HIS A 56 3.92 2.30 -12.61
N GLU A 57 4.02 1.01 -12.37
CA GLU A 57 4.19 -0.03 -13.39
C GLU A 57 3.21 -1.16 -13.04
N ASP A 58 2.38 -1.56 -14.02
CA ASP A 58 1.23 -2.45 -13.78
C ASP A 58 1.63 -3.81 -13.20
N ARG A 59 2.70 -4.42 -13.71
CA ARG A 59 3.18 -5.71 -13.20
C ARG A 59 3.73 -5.56 -11.78
N GLY A 60 4.51 -4.51 -11.55
CA GLY A 60 5.12 -4.24 -10.25
C GLY A 60 4.10 -3.88 -9.18
N ALA A 61 3.07 -3.12 -9.53
CA ALA A 61 1.98 -2.75 -8.63
C ALA A 61 1.02 -3.92 -8.36
N GLY A 62 0.80 -4.79 -9.35
CA GLY A 62 -0.23 -5.84 -9.32
C GLY A 62 -1.65 -5.34 -9.68
N TYR A 63 -1.77 -4.08 -10.09
CA TYR A 63 -3.02 -3.45 -10.51
C TYR A 63 -2.77 -2.33 -11.53
N PRO A 64 -3.77 -1.97 -12.37
CA PRO A 64 -3.61 -0.94 -13.39
C PRO A 64 -3.64 0.48 -12.78
N TRP A 65 -3.14 1.46 -13.54
CA TRP A 65 -3.15 2.88 -13.16
C TRP A 65 -4.53 3.42 -12.77
N SER A 66 -5.60 2.86 -13.30
CA SER A 66 -6.97 3.27 -12.96
C SER A 66 -7.29 3.15 -11.48
N VAL A 67 -6.69 2.20 -10.76
CA VAL A 67 -6.83 2.03 -9.31
C VAL A 67 -6.21 3.22 -8.57
N VAL A 68 -4.98 3.59 -8.92
CA VAL A 68 -4.31 4.78 -8.34
C VAL A 68 -5.11 6.05 -8.61
N ARG A 69 -5.63 6.19 -9.83
CA ARG A 69 -6.44 7.36 -10.22
C ARG A 69 -7.76 7.44 -9.45
N ALA A 70 -8.39 6.31 -9.19
CA ALA A 70 -9.65 6.27 -8.45
C ALA A 70 -9.48 6.72 -6.99
N SER A 71 -8.38 6.33 -6.35
CA SER A 71 -8.05 6.69 -4.97
C SER A 71 -7.51 8.13 -4.82
N ALA A 72 -7.27 8.86 -5.91
CA ALA A 72 -6.69 10.21 -5.85
C ALA A 72 -7.67 11.32 -5.39
N GLN A 73 -8.98 11.04 -5.33
CA GLN A 73 -9.99 12.05 -4.98
C GLN A 73 -10.23 12.16 -3.47
N SER A 74 -10.03 11.08 -2.75
CA SER A 74 -10.20 11.02 -1.30
C SER A 74 -9.19 10.02 -0.75
N LYS A 75 -8.49 10.40 0.32
CA LYS A 75 -7.60 9.50 1.03
C LYS A 75 -8.04 9.46 2.48
N MET A 76 -8.25 8.26 3.00
CA MET A 76 -8.40 8.05 4.42
C MET A 76 -7.02 7.83 5.06
N ASP A 77 -6.86 8.33 6.26
CA ASP A 77 -5.69 8.11 7.07
C ASP A 77 -6.08 8.10 8.55
N VAL A 78 -5.28 7.48 9.37
CA VAL A 78 -5.52 7.45 10.81
C VAL A 78 -5.18 8.82 11.39
N ASP A 79 -6.11 9.43 12.13
CA ASP A 79 -5.85 10.66 12.87
C ASP A 79 -4.83 10.37 13.97
N SER A 80 -3.60 10.76 13.77
CA SER A 80 -2.53 10.59 14.74
C SER A 80 -1.89 11.93 15.05
N ASP A 81 -1.56 12.16 16.30
CA ASP A 81 -0.83 13.37 16.76
C ASP A 81 0.64 13.40 16.33
N SER A 82 1.08 12.37 15.59
CA SER A 82 2.47 12.26 15.17
C SER A 82 2.61 12.50 13.68
N ASP A 83 3.38 13.51 13.30
CA ASP A 83 3.85 13.74 11.91
C ASP A 83 4.89 12.70 11.46
N ALA A 84 5.15 11.68 12.28
CA ALA A 84 6.07 10.62 11.95
C ALA A 84 5.55 9.89 10.69
N TYR A 85 6.43 9.74 9.71
CA TYR A 85 6.17 9.03 8.45
C TYR A 85 5.33 9.76 7.38
N HIS A 86 5.15 11.06 7.51
CA HIS A 86 4.51 11.87 6.47
C HIS A 86 5.52 12.77 5.76
N CYS A 87 5.67 12.60 4.45
CA CYS A 87 6.31 13.61 3.62
C CYS A 87 5.31 14.72 3.25
N PRO A 88 5.77 15.96 3.05
CA PRO A 88 4.93 17.04 2.54
C PRO A 88 4.27 16.72 1.19
N LEU A 89 4.90 15.89 0.37
CA LEU A 89 4.39 15.42 -0.91
C LEU A 89 4.50 13.91 -1.01
N ASN A 90 3.37 13.23 -1.09
CA ASN A 90 3.27 11.81 -1.44
C ASN A 90 2.45 11.69 -2.72
N GLY A 91 2.97 11.00 -3.72
CA GLY A 91 2.27 10.91 -4.99
C GLY A 91 2.74 9.77 -5.88
N TRP A 92 1.98 9.58 -6.96
CA TRP A 92 2.28 8.62 -7.99
C TRP A 92 2.43 9.32 -9.33
N ILE A 93 3.28 8.79 -10.19
CA ILE A 93 3.41 9.21 -11.58
C ILE A 93 3.29 8.00 -12.51
N GLN A 94 2.70 8.23 -13.67
CA GLN A 94 2.59 7.20 -14.70
C GLN A 94 3.98 6.84 -15.25
N PHE A 95 4.15 5.58 -15.66
CA PHE A 95 5.40 5.09 -16.22
C PHE A 95 5.92 5.96 -17.38
N ASN A 96 5.02 6.32 -18.31
CA ASN A 96 5.41 7.15 -19.45
C ASN A 96 5.85 8.56 -19.05
N ALA A 97 5.24 9.15 -18.01
CA ALA A 97 5.66 10.45 -17.48
C ALA A 97 7.04 10.35 -16.80
N ALA A 98 7.28 9.27 -16.06
CA ALA A 98 8.60 9.01 -15.50
C ALA A 98 9.66 8.76 -16.57
N LYS A 99 9.31 8.02 -17.62
CA LYS A 99 10.20 7.77 -18.76
C LYS A 99 10.63 9.08 -19.43
N GLN A 100 9.69 10.01 -19.65
CA GLN A 100 9.99 11.33 -20.20
C GLN A 100 10.87 12.14 -19.25
N LEU A 101 10.53 12.20 -17.95
CA LEU A 101 11.32 12.90 -16.93
C LEU A 101 12.77 12.42 -16.92
N LEU A 102 13.00 11.12 -16.97
CA LEU A 102 14.32 10.53 -16.96
C LEU A 102 15.06 10.81 -18.27
N ALA A 103 14.39 10.70 -19.41
CA ALA A 103 14.97 11.03 -20.72
C ALA A 103 15.42 12.49 -20.82
N ASP A 104 14.63 13.43 -20.29
CA ASP A 104 14.98 14.85 -20.24
C ASP A 104 16.21 15.13 -19.35
N ASN A 105 16.56 14.20 -18.47
CA ASN A 105 17.76 14.23 -17.64
C ASN A 105 18.91 13.35 -18.19
N GLY A 106 18.74 12.76 -19.37
CA GLY A 106 19.76 11.96 -20.05
C GLY A 106 19.84 10.50 -19.60
N TYR A 107 18.77 9.98 -18.97
CA TYR A 107 18.71 8.60 -18.49
C TYR A 107 17.63 7.80 -19.23
N ASP A 108 17.91 6.53 -19.42
CA ASP A 108 16.94 5.54 -19.90
C ASP A 108 16.32 4.78 -18.71
N ILE A 109 14.98 4.76 -18.63
CA ILE A 109 14.27 4.16 -17.50
C ILE A 109 14.48 2.64 -17.43
N ASP A 110 14.50 1.96 -18.58
CA ASP A 110 14.61 0.51 -18.65
C ASP A 110 16.00 0.07 -18.19
N GLN A 111 17.05 0.84 -18.57
CA GLN A 111 18.41 0.64 -18.09
C GLN A 111 18.54 0.90 -16.59
N LEU A 112 17.89 1.93 -16.06
CA LEU A 112 17.93 2.22 -14.62
C LEU A 112 17.22 1.16 -13.81
N ILE A 113 16.11 0.63 -14.28
CA ILE A 113 15.40 -0.50 -13.64
C ILE A 113 16.34 -1.71 -13.57
N GLU A 114 17.02 -2.04 -14.67
CA GLU A 114 17.95 -3.16 -14.66
C GLU A 114 19.13 -2.94 -13.71
N GLN A 115 19.71 -1.74 -13.71
CA GLN A 115 20.78 -1.38 -12.79
C GLN A 115 20.35 -1.43 -11.32
N SER A 116 19.10 -1.09 -11.03
CA SER A 116 18.55 -1.09 -9.65
C SER A 116 18.45 -2.47 -9.02
N LYS A 117 18.55 -3.53 -9.81
CA LYS A 117 18.61 -4.93 -9.32
C LYS A 117 19.95 -5.29 -8.67
N SER A 118 20.95 -4.42 -8.80
CA SER A 118 22.24 -4.62 -8.15
C SER A 118 22.26 -3.98 -6.76
N PRO A 119 22.79 -4.66 -5.72
CA PRO A 119 22.96 -4.09 -4.39
C PRO A 119 23.93 -2.88 -4.38
N ASP A 120 24.75 -2.73 -5.42
CA ASP A 120 25.70 -1.61 -5.57
C ASP A 120 25.05 -0.37 -6.20
N PHE A 121 23.79 -0.44 -6.61
CA PHE A 121 23.07 0.70 -7.20
C PHE A 121 23.06 1.90 -6.26
N LYS A 122 23.38 3.07 -6.81
CA LYS A 122 23.32 4.33 -6.07
C LYS A 122 22.26 5.25 -6.65
N PRO A 123 21.50 5.94 -5.80
CA PRO A 123 20.57 6.96 -6.25
C PRO A 123 21.25 8.00 -7.13
N ILE A 124 20.60 8.41 -8.21
CA ILE A 124 21.07 9.46 -9.12
C ILE A 124 20.38 10.78 -8.83
N SER A 125 21.09 11.88 -8.99
CA SER A 125 20.50 13.21 -8.87
C SER A 125 20.03 13.70 -10.23
N LEU A 126 18.75 14.08 -10.32
CA LEU A 126 18.19 14.73 -11.50
C LEU A 126 18.35 16.26 -11.37
N LYS A 127 18.44 16.94 -12.52
CA LYS A 127 18.49 18.42 -12.59
C LYS A 127 17.10 19.04 -12.53
N SER A 128 16.07 18.25 -12.69
CA SER A 128 14.67 18.71 -12.67
C SER A 128 14.23 19.12 -11.28
N THR A 129 13.33 20.09 -11.21
CA THR A 129 12.64 20.52 -10.00
C THR A 129 11.15 20.24 -10.14
N VAL A 130 10.47 20.08 -9.01
CA VAL A 130 9.01 19.92 -8.97
C VAL A 130 8.41 21.04 -8.13
N THR A 131 7.32 21.62 -8.64
CA THR A 131 6.49 22.59 -7.91
C THR A 131 5.08 22.04 -7.86
N VAL A 132 4.53 21.95 -6.66
CA VAL A 132 3.18 21.45 -6.43
C VAL A 132 2.42 22.47 -5.59
N SER A 133 1.20 22.79 -6.00
CA SER A 133 0.27 23.60 -5.23
C SER A 133 -1.05 22.83 -5.11
N MET A 134 -1.42 22.45 -3.89
CA MET A 134 -2.65 21.72 -3.61
C MET A 134 -3.42 22.41 -2.49
N ARG A 135 -4.74 22.27 -2.54
CA ARG A 135 -5.63 22.65 -1.43
C ARG A 135 -6.37 21.39 -1.00
N ASN A 136 -6.16 20.97 0.23
CA ASN A 136 -6.86 19.85 0.83
C ASN A 136 -7.90 20.36 1.83
N THR A 137 -8.99 19.62 1.96
CA THR A 137 -9.95 19.74 3.05
C THR A 137 -9.85 18.48 3.90
N PHE A 138 -9.90 18.67 5.21
CA PHE A 138 -9.82 17.54 6.15
C PHE A 138 -11.19 17.39 6.83
N ASP A 139 -11.70 16.16 6.81
CA ASP A 139 -12.89 15.77 7.55
C ASP A 139 -12.50 14.63 8.50
N ARG A 140 -12.89 14.76 9.77
CA ARG A 140 -12.61 13.75 10.80
C ARG A 140 -13.86 12.95 11.07
N GLN A 141 -13.75 11.65 10.88
CA GLN A 141 -14.84 10.72 11.14
C GLN A 141 -14.36 9.58 12.05
N GLN A 142 -15.30 8.92 12.70
CA GLN A 142 -15.02 7.73 13.49
C GLN A 142 -15.71 6.54 12.87
N SER A 143 -14.98 5.45 12.77
CA SER A 143 -15.49 4.18 12.32
C SER A 143 -14.94 3.06 13.21
N PRO A 144 -15.78 2.08 13.64
CA PRO A 144 -15.34 1.05 14.56
C PRO A 144 -14.67 -0.12 13.83
N ASN A 145 -13.62 -0.67 14.44
CA ASN A 145 -13.21 -2.02 14.13
C ASN A 145 -14.11 -3.02 14.85
N VAL A 146 -14.48 -4.10 14.19
CA VAL A 146 -15.31 -5.16 14.78
C VAL A 146 -14.44 -6.36 15.13
N ILE A 147 -14.54 -6.85 16.36
CA ILE A 147 -13.77 -7.98 16.84
C ILE A 147 -14.71 -9.06 17.36
N GLY A 148 -14.60 -10.26 16.79
CA GLY A 148 -15.22 -11.48 17.28
C GLY A 148 -14.16 -12.39 17.94
N TYR A 149 -14.53 -13.10 19.00
CA TYR A 149 -13.61 -13.92 19.76
C TYR A 149 -14.25 -15.26 20.14
N ILE A 150 -13.55 -16.36 19.88
CA ILE A 150 -13.87 -17.70 20.35
C ILE A 150 -12.71 -18.17 21.22
N PRO A 151 -12.90 -18.39 22.55
CA PRO A 151 -11.83 -18.87 23.40
C PRO A 151 -11.39 -20.27 22.99
N GLY A 152 -10.09 -20.51 23.02
CA GLY A 152 -9.51 -21.83 22.83
C GLY A 152 -9.72 -22.74 24.03
N SER A 153 -9.64 -24.06 23.81
CA SER A 153 -9.71 -25.08 24.87
C SER A 153 -8.35 -25.33 25.55
N GLY A 154 -7.24 -24.88 24.94
CA GLY A 154 -5.90 -24.99 25.49
C GLY A 154 -5.59 -23.85 26.46
N ASN A 155 -4.70 -24.12 27.43
CA ASN A 155 -4.12 -23.05 28.24
C ASN A 155 -2.97 -22.41 27.46
N THR A 156 -3.30 -21.45 26.59
CA THR A 156 -2.33 -20.80 25.69
C THR A 156 -2.73 -19.34 25.48
N ASP A 157 -1.73 -18.47 25.42
CA ASP A 157 -1.86 -17.07 25.02
C ASP A 157 -1.79 -16.92 23.48
N GLU A 158 -1.66 -18.01 22.74
CA GLU A 158 -1.61 -17.99 21.28
C GLU A 158 -3.01 -17.80 20.68
N SER A 159 -3.08 -16.97 19.65
CA SER A 159 -4.32 -16.70 18.90
C SER A 159 -4.09 -16.90 17.40
N VAL A 160 -5.10 -17.40 16.72
CA VAL A 160 -5.19 -17.36 15.26
C VAL A 160 -6.13 -16.21 14.90
N ILE A 161 -5.66 -15.27 14.10
CA ILE A 161 -6.43 -14.10 13.71
C ILE A 161 -6.82 -14.25 12.23
N TYR A 162 -8.13 -14.16 11.98
CA TYR A 162 -8.70 -14.02 10.65
C TYR A 162 -9.07 -12.55 10.46
N LEU A 163 -8.60 -11.97 9.34
CA LEU A 163 -8.71 -10.54 9.08
C LEU A 163 -9.38 -10.29 7.73
N GLY A 164 -10.34 -9.38 7.69
CA GLY A 164 -10.97 -8.87 6.48
C GLY A 164 -11.66 -7.55 6.80
N HIS A 165 -11.39 -6.50 6.02
CA HIS A 165 -12.04 -5.21 6.21
C HIS A 165 -13.52 -5.27 5.81
N TRP A 166 -14.36 -4.47 6.49
CA TRP A 166 -15.81 -4.48 6.26
C TRP A 166 -16.30 -3.28 5.47
N ASP A 167 -15.48 -2.28 5.28
CA ASP A 167 -15.73 -1.11 4.46
C ASP A 167 -15.18 -1.29 3.04
N HIS A 168 -15.49 -0.34 2.16
CA HIS A 168 -14.93 -0.23 0.83
C HIS A 168 -14.96 1.24 0.39
N LEU A 169 -14.51 1.53 -0.84
CA LEU A 169 -14.29 2.88 -1.38
C LEU A 169 -15.56 3.76 -1.47
N GLY A 170 -16.74 3.21 -1.22
CA GLY A 170 -17.98 3.96 -1.17
C GLY A 170 -18.49 4.42 -2.53
N TYR A 171 -18.41 5.72 -2.81
CA TYR A 171 -18.91 6.28 -4.06
C TYR A 171 -17.76 6.68 -4.98
N GLY A 172 -17.89 6.34 -6.26
CA GLY A 172 -16.93 6.65 -7.32
C GLY A 172 -17.57 7.30 -8.54
N ALA A 173 -16.80 7.42 -9.61
CA ALA A 173 -17.34 7.82 -10.90
C ALA A 173 -18.37 6.80 -11.38
N PRO A 174 -19.56 7.23 -11.86
CA PRO A 174 -20.61 6.30 -12.27
C PRO A 174 -20.15 5.37 -13.41
N ILE A 175 -20.41 4.09 -13.25
CA ILE A 175 -20.25 3.06 -14.29
C ILE A 175 -21.65 2.57 -14.66
N ASN A 176 -22.09 2.79 -15.89
CA ASN A 176 -23.45 2.48 -16.35
C ASN A 176 -24.56 3.09 -15.48
N GLY A 177 -24.31 4.27 -14.89
CA GLY A 177 -25.24 4.98 -14.02
C GLY A 177 -25.19 4.58 -12.54
N ASP A 178 -24.39 3.59 -12.17
CA ASP A 178 -24.14 3.21 -10.78
C ASP A 178 -22.84 3.84 -10.30
N SER A 179 -22.94 4.61 -9.21
CA SER A 179 -21.80 5.27 -8.54
C SER A 179 -21.32 4.52 -7.30
N ILE A 180 -21.97 3.44 -6.90
CA ILE A 180 -21.59 2.66 -5.72
C ILE A 180 -20.52 1.66 -6.08
N ILE A 181 -19.39 1.70 -5.39
CA ILE A 181 -18.35 0.69 -5.48
C ILE A 181 -18.67 -0.39 -4.46
N ASN A 182 -19.30 -1.48 -4.93
CA ASN A 182 -19.99 -2.44 -4.05
C ASN A 182 -19.06 -3.29 -3.17
N GLY A 183 -17.78 -3.46 -3.50
CA GLY A 183 -16.85 -4.21 -2.67
C GLY A 183 -17.16 -5.70 -2.50
N ALA A 184 -17.85 -6.33 -3.47
CA ALA A 184 -18.29 -7.72 -3.30
C ALA A 184 -17.12 -8.70 -3.14
N THR A 185 -16.10 -8.57 -3.98
CA THR A 185 -14.87 -9.38 -3.90
C THR A 185 -13.88 -8.78 -2.91
N ASP A 186 -13.84 -7.47 -2.82
CA ASP A 186 -12.95 -6.71 -1.96
C ASP A 186 -13.78 -5.80 -1.03
N ASN A 187 -14.21 -6.21 0.17
CA ASN A 187 -13.78 -7.46 0.79
C ASN A 187 -14.98 -8.20 1.44
N ALA A 188 -16.20 -8.00 0.92
CA ALA A 188 -17.41 -8.62 1.48
C ALA A 188 -17.31 -10.17 1.48
N VAL A 189 -16.61 -10.77 0.53
CA VAL A 189 -16.38 -12.22 0.50
C VAL A 189 -15.60 -12.70 1.72
N ALA A 190 -14.61 -11.95 2.20
CA ALA A 190 -13.86 -12.31 3.41
C ALA A 190 -14.75 -12.21 4.66
N ILE A 191 -15.60 -11.19 4.73
CA ILE A 191 -16.57 -11.06 5.84
C ILE A 191 -17.55 -12.22 5.86
N ALA A 192 -18.14 -12.58 4.72
CA ALA A 192 -19.06 -13.72 4.61
C ALA A 192 -18.38 -15.04 5.02
N TRP A 193 -17.15 -15.24 4.59
CA TRP A 193 -16.35 -16.40 4.96
C TRP A 193 -16.02 -16.44 6.46
N MET A 194 -15.64 -15.29 7.07
CA MET A 194 -15.38 -15.21 8.50
C MET A 194 -16.62 -15.51 9.33
N LEU A 195 -17.80 -15.03 8.92
CA LEU A 195 -19.08 -15.31 9.59
C LEU A 195 -19.41 -16.82 9.56
N GLU A 196 -19.22 -17.47 8.41
CA GLU A 196 -19.46 -18.90 8.29
C GLU A 196 -18.45 -19.73 9.06
N MET A 197 -17.17 -19.34 9.06
CA MET A 197 -16.17 -19.96 9.92
C MET A 197 -16.50 -19.83 11.39
N ALA A 198 -16.91 -18.64 11.84
CA ALA A 198 -17.30 -18.42 13.23
C ALA A 198 -18.48 -19.33 13.63
N ARG A 199 -19.47 -19.47 12.73
CA ARG A 199 -20.61 -20.37 12.92
C ARG A 199 -20.15 -21.83 13.06
N CYS A 200 -19.28 -22.30 12.15
CA CYS A 200 -18.76 -23.67 12.15
C CYS A 200 -17.91 -23.95 13.39
N LEU A 201 -16.96 -23.07 13.71
CA LEU A 201 -16.07 -23.24 14.87
C LEU A 201 -16.85 -23.19 16.20
N ASN A 202 -17.89 -22.35 16.26
CA ASN A 202 -18.74 -22.30 17.45
C ASN A 202 -19.62 -23.54 17.63
N ALA A 203 -19.94 -24.27 16.57
CA ALA A 203 -20.69 -25.52 16.61
C ALA A 203 -19.85 -26.76 16.97
N LEU A 204 -18.52 -26.65 16.98
CA LEU A 204 -17.65 -27.76 17.34
C LEU A 204 -17.86 -28.19 18.81
N LYS A 205 -17.93 -29.50 19.05
CA LYS A 205 -17.94 -30.07 20.42
C LYS A 205 -16.63 -29.81 21.15
N GLU A 206 -15.53 -29.98 20.46
CA GLU A 206 -14.19 -29.66 20.94
C GLU A 206 -13.71 -28.38 20.27
N LYS A 207 -13.47 -27.36 21.07
CA LYS A 207 -12.98 -26.07 20.57
C LYS A 207 -11.53 -26.19 20.10
N PRO A 208 -11.11 -25.34 19.15
CA PRO A 208 -9.69 -25.24 18.78
C PRO A 208 -8.81 -25.02 20.01
N ARG A 209 -7.60 -25.51 19.97
CA ARG A 209 -6.66 -25.38 21.08
C ARG A 209 -6.25 -23.92 21.32
N ARG A 210 -6.05 -23.15 20.22
CA ARG A 210 -5.74 -21.71 20.25
C ARG A 210 -7.01 -20.88 20.27
N ASN A 211 -6.89 -19.67 20.77
CA ASN A 211 -7.92 -18.66 20.63
C ASN A 211 -8.14 -18.32 19.15
N ILE A 212 -9.38 -18.06 18.77
CA ILE A 212 -9.72 -17.58 17.43
C ILE A 212 -10.25 -16.17 17.53
N VAL A 213 -9.63 -15.28 16.77
CA VAL A 213 -10.01 -13.87 16.68
C VAL A 213 -10.44 -13.59 15.25
N PHE A 214 -11.61 -12.99 15.08
CA PHE A 214 -12.08 -12.44 13.83
C PHE A 214 -11.98 -10.93 13.94
N LEU A 215 -11.11 -10.34 13.16
CA LEU A 215 -10.87 -8.89 13.14
C LEU A 215 -11.36 -8.31 11.83
N SER A 216 -12.34 -7.42 11.93
CA SER A 216 -12.88 -6.69 10.79
C SER A 216 -12.56 -5.20 10.94
N PRO A 217 -11.42 -4.75 10.39
CA PRO A 217 -11.03 -3.35 10.42
C PRO A 217 -11.83 -2.52 9.42
N THR A 218 -11.64 -1.22 9.51
CA THR A 218 -12.15 -0.19 8.60
C THR A 218 -11.00 0.71 8.16
N CYS A 219 -11.26 1.64 7.28
CA CYS A 219 -10.30 2.56 6.64
C CYS A 219 -9.41 1.87 5.59
N GLU A 220 -10.05 1.24 4.64
CA GLU A 220 -9.39 0.74 3.44
C GLU A 220 -8.69 1.85 2.64
#